data_9fab8d10f7610f0d62d07e000c0d661a
#
_entry.id   9fab8d10f7610f0d62d07e000c0d661a
#
_cell.length_a   1.000
_cell.length_b   1.000
_cell.length_c   1.000
_cell.angle_alpha   90.00
_cell.angle_beta   90.00
_cell.angle_gamma   90.00
#
_symmetry.space_group_name_H-M   'P 1'
#
loop_
_entity.id
_entity.type
_entity.pdbx_description
1 polymer ?
#
loop_
_entity_poly.entity_id
_entity_poly.type
_entity_poly.pdbx_seq_one_letter_code
_entity_poly.pdbx_strand_id
1 'polypeptide(L)'
;MTNRIARKSKSSVLELKVNNYEEAMKGKFIEVMQSPDTTYADCLDYIENEIAQSKKMAKVNYRIQCFRNDGIYQLNQAISQVFGSVVSKESSSPSGEKSVQTVDITLADGTRVKAPYGDIQLEGLGEDSSININYNSNSHELVITGRLQFRFSSLMDDIIEQTKMNLKTNSIYKGQALEISDINNPGILDLRNIDDQLMVISKETEYALRPINARILNPEKCIEKGIPLKFGALLEGGYGTGKTLLAFKLARQAVKNNWMFIYLKDPKLLAESLRMSKIIDQSGHGVVIFVED
;
A
#
# COMPACT_ATOMS: atom_id res chain seq x y z
N MET A 1 -28.01 -13.57 -5.26
CA MET A 1 -28.71 -12.36 -4.74
C MET A 1 -27.78 -11.39 -3.96
N THR A 2 -26.54 -11.72 -3.71
CA THR A 2 -25.59 -10.94 -2.87
C THR A 2 -24.89 -9.76 -3.58
N ASN A 3 -24.91 -9.72 -4.93
CA ASN A 3 -24.18 -8.66 -5.69
C ASN A 3 -24.99 -7.36 -5.95
N ARG A 4 -26.27 -7.32 -5.61
CA ARG A 4 -27.10 -6.10 -5.82
C ARG A 4 -27.09 -5.15 -4.62
N ILE A 5 -26.81 -5.66 -3.42
CA ILE A 5 -26.78 -4.85 -2.18
C ILE A 5 -25.46 -4.07 -2.05
N ALA A 6 -24.34 -4.67 -2.50
CA ALA A 6 -23.03 -4.00 -2.46
C ALA A 6 -22.88 -2.85 -3.48
N ARG A 7 -23.62 -2.88 -4.60
CA ARG A 7 -23.59 -1.78 -5.58
C ARG A 7 -24.38 -0.54 -5.13
N LYS A 8 -25.43 -0.69 -4.31
CA LYS A 8 -26.21 0.45 -3.80
C LYS A 8 -25.49 1.26 -2.72
N SER A 9 -24.60 0.65 -1.93
CA SER A 9 -23.86 1.36 -0.90
C SER A 9 -22.67 2.19 -1.43
N LYS A 10 -22.12 1.84 -2.61
CA LYS A 10 -20.94 2.50 -3.18
C LYS A 10 -21.27 3.79 -3.96
N SER A 11 -22.45 3.90 -4.57
CA SER A 11 -22.91 5.16 -5.16
C SER A 11 -23.23 6.22 -4.10
N SER A 12 -23.53 5.80 -2.88
CA SER A 12 -23.93 6.69 -1.78
C SER A 12 -22.78 7.54 -1.21
N VAL A 13 -21.51 7.11 -1.27
CA VAL A 13 -20.39 7.86 -0.69
C VAL A 13 -19.97 9.01 -1.61
N LEU A 14 -19.98 8.81 -2.91
CA LEU A 14 -19.71 9.88 -3.87
C LEU A 14 -20.85 10.90 -3.89
N GLU A 15 -22.09 10.43 -3.92
CA GLU A 15 -23.29 11.27 -3.81
C GLU A 15 -23.30 12.06 -2.49
N LEU A 16 -22.92 11.45 -1.36
CA LEU A 16 -22.81 12.12 -0.08
C LEU A 16 -21.73 13.23 -0.07
N LYS A 17 -20.58 13.00 -0.71
CA LYS A 17 -19.50 14.00 -0.76
C LYS A 17 -19.80 15.14 -1.72
N VAL A 18 -20.41 14.85 -2.86
CA VAL A 18 -20.94 15.89 -3.77
C VAL A 18 -22.04 16.67 -3.07
N ASN A 19 -22.95 16.00 -2.38
CA ASN A 19 -24.02 16.61 -1.60
C ASN A 19 -23.48 17.46 -0.43
N ASN A 20 -22.44 17.02 0.27
CA ASN A 20 -21.80 17.82 1.34
C ASN A 20 -21.16 19.10 0.81
N TYR A 21 -20.53 19.06 -0.38
CA TYR A 21 -20.04 20.27 -1.03
C TYR A 21 -21.18 21.19 -1.45
N GLU A 22 -22.24 20.64 -2.04
CA GLU A 22 -23.45 21.41 -2.40
C GLU A 22 -24.17 21.97 -1.19
N GLU A 23 -24.24 21.25 -0.07
CA GLU A 23 -24.81 21.76 1.19
C GLU A 23 -23.95 22.86 1.81
N ALA A 24 -22.63 22.73 1.78
CA ALA A 24 -21.72 23.78 2.22
C ALA A 24 -21.86 25.04 1.36
N MET A 25 -22.02 24.87 0.05
CA MET A 25 -22.31 25.98 -0.89
C MET A 25 -23.67 26.62 -0.61
N LYS A 26 -24.72 25.82 -0.35
CA LYS A 26 -26.04 26.33 0.05
C LYS A 26 -25.97 27.11 1.36
N GLY A 27 -25.20 26.63 2.35
CA GLY A 27 -25.00 27.31 3.62
C GLY A 27 -24.37 28.71 3.44
N LYS A 28 -23.30 28.81 2.69
CA LYS A 28 -22.65 30.08 2.36
C LYS A 28 -23.56 31.02 1.53
N PHE A 29 -24.34 30.46 0.61
CA PHE A 29 -25.31 31.23 -0.18
C PHE A 29 -26.39 31.84 0.71
N ILE A 30 -26.89 31.08 1.69
CA ILE A 30 -27.88 31.57 2.66
C ILE A 30 -27.28 32.71 3.50
N GLU A 31 -26.02 32.61 3.94
CA GLU A 31 -25.32 33.68 4.65
C GLU A 31 -25.23 34.96 3.82
N VAL A 32 -24.88 34.85 2.53
CA VAL A 32 -24.84 35.98 1.61
C VAL A 32 -26.22 36.61 1.43
N MET A 33 -27.25 35.75 1.26
CA MET A 33 -28.65 36.23 1.14
C MET A 33 -29.21 36.89 2.38
N GLN A 34 -28.68 36.59 3.55
CA GLN A 34 -29.13 37.19 4.82
C GLN A 34 -28.50 38.55 5.10
N SER A 35 -27.52 38.99 4.32
CA SER A 35 -26.92 40.31 4.45
C SER A 35 -27.90 41.39 3.93
N PRO A 36 -28.25 42.41 4.73
CA PRO A 36 -29.29 43.36 4.38
C PRO A 36 -28.97 44.24 3.17
N ASP A 37 -27.69 44.30 2.78
CA ASP A 37 -27.21 45.12 1.64
C ASP A 37 -26.99 44.30 0.37
N THR A 38 -27.29 42.99 0.37
CA THR A 38 -27.02 42.10 -0.78
C THR A 38 -28.16 42.20 -1.79
N THR A 39 -27.84 42.53 -3.02
CA THR A 39 -28.79 42.52 -4.14
C THR A 39 -28.92 41.17 -4.79
N TYR A 40 -29.98 40.97 -5.59
CA TYR A 40 -30.16 39.75 -6.40
C TYR A 40 -28.99 39.56 -7.38
N ALA A 41 -28.41 40.64 -7.93
CA ALA A 41 -27.26 40.61 -8.80
C ALA A 41 -26.01 40.08 -8.05
N ASP A 42 -25.77 40.55 -6.83
CA ASP A 42 -24.64 40.05 -6.00
C ASP A 42 -24.76 38.56 -5.71
N CYS A 43 -25.97 38.06 -5.53
CA CYS A 43 -26.21 36.62 -5.36
C CYS A 43 -25.92 35.81 -6.61
N LEU A 44 -26.29 36.31 -7.78
CA LEU A 44 -25.97 35.67 -9.05
C LEU A 44 -24.46 35.66 -9.31
N ASP A 45 -23.81 36.81 -9.12
CA ASP A 45 -22.34 36.91 -9.28
C ASP A 45 -21.61 35.99 -8.29
N TYR A 46 -22.09 35.84 -7.07
CA TYR A 46 -21.55 34.90 -6.11
C TYR A 46 -21.69 33.46 -6.59
N ILE A 47 -22.87 33.06 -7.08
CA ILE A 47 -23.11 31.71 -7.59
C ILE A 47 -22.23 31.43 -8.80
N GLU A 48 -22.15 32.34 -9.76
CA GLU A 48 -21.33 32.19 -10.95
C GLU A 48 -19.84 32.08 -10.61
N ASN A 49 -19.37 32.89 -9.68
CA ASN A 49 -18.00 32.83 -9.17
C ASN A 49 -17.69 31.50 -8.47
N GLU A 50 -18.59 30.99 -7.62
CA GLU A 50 -18.40 29.73 -6.93
C GLU A 50 -18.44 28.53 -7.90
N ILE A 51 -19.34 28.54 -8.88
CA ILE A 51 -19.36 27.54 -9.95
C ILE A 51 -18.06 27.59 -10.77
N ALA A 52 -17.60 28.78 -11.12
CA ALA A 52 -16.35 28.96 -11.84
C ALA A 52 -15.14 28.48 -11.01
N GLN A 53 -15.12 28.77 -9.71
CA GLN A 53 -14.08 28.28 -8.80
C GLN A 53 -14.12 26.77 -8.60
N SER A 54 -15.30 26.18 -8.47
CA SER A 54 -15.46 24.73 -8.32
C SER A 54 -14.93 23.95 -9.51
N LYS A 55 -14.99 24.54 -10.70
CA LYS A 55 -14.48 23.98 -11.96
C LYS A 55 -12.98 24.24 -12.19
N LYS A 56 -12.36 25.15 -11.42
CA LYS A 56 -10.91 25.37 -11.52
C LYS A 56 -10.17 24.07 -11.25
N MET A 57 -9.11 23.84 -12.04
CA MET A 57 -8.28 22.67 -11.92
C MET A 57 -7.23 22.86 -10.83
N ALA A 58 -7.27 22.00 -9.83
CA ALA A 58 -6.24 21.87 -8.81
C ALA A 58 -5.19 20.85 -9.25
N LYS A 59 -3.91 21.16 -9.01
CA LYS A 59 -2.82 20.19 -9.16
C LYS A 59 -2.66 19.42 -7.88
N VAL A 60 -2.56 18.11 -7.98
CA VAL A 60 -2.27 17.22 -6.85
C VAL A 60 -0.91 16.58 -7.04
N ASN A 61 -0.17 16.43 -5.92
CA ASN A 61 1.14 15.78 -5.90
C ASN A 61 1.33 15.15 -4.51
N TYR A 62 1.22 13.83 -4.46
CA TYR A 62 1.41 13.06 -3.24
C TYR A 62 2.57 12.09 -3.40
N ARG A 63 3.24 11.79 -2.29
CA ARG A 63 4.33 10.82 -2.22
C ARG A 63 4.11 9.91 -1.03
N ILE A 64 4.23 8.62 -1.25
CA ILE A 64 4.04 7.59 -0.22
C ILE A 64 5.22 6.63 -0.29
N GLN A 65 5.98 6.50 0.80
CA GLN A 65 7.04 5.51 0.89
C GLN A 65 6.44 4.11 1.02
N CYS A 66 6.77 3.24 0.08
CA CYS A 66 6.27 1.86 0.04
C CYS A 66 7.07 1.03 -0.97
N PHE A 67 6.89 -0.29 -0.95
CA PHE A 67 7.27 -1.13 -2.08
C PHE A 67 6.35 -0.86 -3.27
N ARG A 68 6.91 -0.94 -4.48
CA ARG A 68 6.20 -0.62 -5.72
C ARG A 68 4.86 -1.33 -5.85
N ASN A 69 4.89 -2.66 -5.80
CA ASN A 69 3.69 -3.46 -6.04
C ASN A 69 2.66 -3.31 -4.92
N ASP A 70 3.11 -3.20 -3.66
CA ASP A 70 2.24 -2.96 -2.53
C ASP A 70 1.57 -1.59 -2.63
N GLY A 71 2.34 -0.54 -2.90
CA GLY A 71 1.81 0.82 -3.06
C GLY A 71 0.77 0.92 -4.18
N ILE A 72 1.06 0.34 -5.35
CA ILE A 72 0.13 0.32 -6.48
C ILE A 72 -1.15 -0.47 -6.12
N TYR A 73 -1.00 -1.63 -5.48
CA TYR A 73 -2.14 -2.46 -5.08
C TYR A 73 -3.03 -1.74 -4.07
N GLN A 74 -2.44 -1.20 -3.00
CA GLN A 74 -3.20 -0.53 -1.94
C GLN A 74 -3.84 0.78 -2.39
N LEU A 75 -3.20 1.52 -3.30
CA LEU A 75 -3.81 2.69 -3.92
C LEU A 75 -5.04 2.30 -4.76
N ASN A 76 -4.95 1.25 -5.57
CA ASN A 76 -6.10 0.78 -6.35
C ASN A 76 -7.23 0.26 -5.46
N GLN A 77 -6.91 -0.41 -4.33
CA GLN A 77 -7.89 -0.79 -3.33
C GLN A 77 -8.55 0.44 -2.69
N ALA A 78 -7.77 1.46 -2.32
CA ALA A 78 -8.30 2.70 -1.75
C ALA A 78 -9.21 3.43 -2.74
N ILE A 79 -8.80 3.56 -4.01
CA ILE A 79 -9.65 4.13 -5.07
C ILE A 79 -10.97 3.35 -5.18
N SER A 80 -10.89 2.02 -5.19
CA SER A 80 -12.09 1.18 -5.26
C SER A 80 -13.00 1.31 -4.03
N GLN A 81 -12.42 1.50 -2.85
CA GLN A 81 -13.15 1.67 -1.58
C GLN A 81 -13.82 3.04 -1.49
N VAL A 82 -13.12 4.10 -1.87
CA VAL A 82 -13.58 5.49 -1.75
C VAL A 82 -14.41 5.90 -2.96
N PHE A 83 -14.06 5.44 -4.15
CA PHE A 83 -14.62 5.93 -5.42
C PHE A 83 -15.52 4.92 -6.14
N GLY A 84 -15.32 3.62 -5.94
CA GLY A 84 -16.16 2.56 -6.48
C GLY A 84 -15.66 1.90 -7.77
N SER A 85 -15.03 2.61 -8.69
CA SER A 85 -14.44 2.03 -9.91
C SER A 85 -13.26 2.84 -10.42
N VAL A 86 -12.27 2.15 -10.98
CA VAL A 86 -11.13 2.77 -11.67
C VAL A 86 -11.31 2.54 -13.16
N VAL A 87 -11.43 3.62 -13.92
CA VAL A 87 -11.34 3.58 -15.39
C VAL A 87 -9.96 4.12 -15.75
N SER A 88 -9.12 3.25 -16.27
CA SER A 88 -7.84 3.66 -16.81
C SER A 88 -8.02 4.35 -18.15
N LYS A 89 -7.33 5.46 -18.34
CA LYS A 89 -7.30 6.16 -19.63
C LYS A 89 -6.58 5.26 -20.63
N GLU A 90 -7.25 4.96 -21.71
CA GLU A 90 -6.67 4.26 -22.83
C GLU A 90 -5.57 5.13 -23.45
N SER A 91 -4.30 4.75 -23.25
CA SER A 91 -3.22 5.39 -23.97
C SER A 91 -3.30 4.93 -25.42
N SER A 92 -3.48 5.89 -26.35
CA SER A 92 -3.38 5.58 -27.76
C SER A 92 -1.92 5.26 -28.08
N SER A 93 -1.64 3.98 -28.33
CA SER A 93 -0.37 3.58 -28.95
C SER A 93 -0.32 4.12 -30.39
N PRO A 94 0.87 4.27 -30.98
CA PRO A 94 1.00 4.66 -32.40
C PRO A 94 0.23 3.74 -33.37
N SER A 95 -0.14 2.52 -32.93
CA SER A 95 -0.96 1.56 -33.67
C SER A 95 -2.47 1.80 -33.55
N GLY A 96 -2.90 2.81 -32.78
CA GLY A 96 -4.33 3.12 -32.59
C GLY A 96 -5.07 2.18 -31.61
N GLU A 97 -4.40 1.19 -31.04
CA GLU A 97 -4.96 0.36 -29.98
C GLU A 97 -4.93 1.11 -28.65
N LYS A 98 -6.09 1.23 -28.05
CA LYS A 98 -6.27 1.81 -26.73
C LYS A 98 -6.02 0.72 -25.68
N SER A 99 -4.90 0.79 -24.97
CA SER A 99 -4.58 -0.14 -23.90
C SER A 99 -4.41 0.55 -22.56
N VAL A 100 -4.93 -0.11 -21.54
CA VAL A 100 -4.76 0.28 -20.14
C VAL A 100 -3.39 -0.19 -19.67
N GLN A 101 -2.56 0.71 -19.18
CA GLN A 101 -1.32 0.30 -18.51
C GLN A 101 -1.67 -0.38 -17.18
N THR A 102 -1.21 -1.61 -17.02
CA THR A 102 -1.38 -2.39 -15.80
C THR A 102 -0.08 -3.01 -15.34
N VAL A 103 0.03 -3.24 -14.04
CA VAL A 103 1.12 -4.00 -13.42
C VAL A 103 0.54 -5.32 -12.90
N ASP A 104 1.20 -6.43 -13.21
CA ASP A 104 0.87 -7.73 -12.64
C ASP A 104 1.46 -7.84 -11.23
N ILE A 105 0.59 -8.07 -10.26
CA ILE A 105 0.95 -8.18 -8.84
C ILE A 105 0.60 -9.57 -8.36
N THR A 106 1.58 -10.28 -7.79
CA THR A 106 1.35 -11.58 -7.18
C THR A 106 1.12 -11.41 -5.68
N LEU A 107 -0.01 -11.90 -5.19
CA LEU A 107 -0.37 -11.90 -3.77
C LEU A 107 0.23 -13.11 -3.04
N ALA A 108 0.15 -13.10 -1.72
CA ALA A 108 0.69 -14.16 -0.85
C ALA A 108 0.10 -15.55 -1.11
N ASP A 109 -1.15 -15.63 -1.54
CA ASP A 109 -1.85 -16.87 -1.90
C ASP A 109 -1.47 -17.39 -3.31
N GLY A 110 -0.63 -16.66 -4.04
CA GLY A 110 -0.24 -16.94 -5.42
C GLY A 110 -1.19 -16.36 -6.47
N THR A 111 -2.26 -15.69 -6.05
CA THR A 111 -3.20 -15.01 -6.96
C THR A 111 -2.49 -13.87 -7.68
N ARG A 112 -2.70 -13.77 -9.00
CA ARG A 112 -2.21 -12.65 -9.80
C ARG A 112 -3.32 -11.65 -10.05
N VAL A 113 -3.05 -10.39 -9.72
CA VAL A 113 -3.98 -9.27 -9.88
C VAL A 113 -3.34 -8.25 -10.82
N LYS A 114 -4.11 -7.78 -11.79
CA LYS A 114 -3.71 -6.64 -12.65
C LYS A 114 -4.19 -5.35 -12.01
N ALA A 115 -3.26 -4.49 -11.66
CA ALA A 115 -3.56 -3.18 -11.09
C ALA A 115 -3.27 -2.08 -12.10
N PRO A 116 -4.20 -1.14 -12.33
CA PRO A 116 -3.97 0.05 -13.15
C PRO A 116 -2.77 0.88 -12.65
N TYR A 117 -1.96 1.35 -13.60
CA TYR A 117 -0.74 2.10 -13.37
C TYR A 117 -0.53 3.11 -14.51
N GLY A 118 0.18 4.22 -14.26
CA GLY A 118 0.35 5.30 -15.22
C GLY A 118 -0.82 6.28 -15.19
N ASP A 119 -1.28 6.71 -16.36
CA ASP A 119 -2.38 7.66 -16.48
C ASP A 119 -3.73 6.98 -16.24
N ILE A 120 -4.45 7.45 -15.22
CA ILE A 120 -5.75 6.93 -14.83
C ILE A 120 -6.78 8.06 -14.93
N GLN A 121 -7.93 7.74 -15.50
CA GLN A 121 -9.10 8.59 -15.46
C GLN A 121 -10.12 7.98 -14.51
N LEU A 122 -10.56 8.75 -13.52
CA LEU A 122 -11.60 8.32 -12.59
C LEU A 122 -12.95 8.79 -13.12
N GLU A 123 -13.84 7.85 -13.37
CA GLU A 123 -15.18 8.13 -13.86
C GLU A 123 -15.94 8.98 -12.83
N GLY A 124 -16.54 10.10 -13.28
CA GLY A 124 -17.26 11.03 -12.39
C GLY A 124 -16.47 12.25 -11.90
N LEU A 125 -15.13 12.31 -12.09
CA LEU A 125 -14.34 13.51 -11.76
C LEU A 125 -14.32 14.59 -12.85
N GLY A 126 -15.05 14.37 -13.94
CA GLY A 126 -15.06 15.25 -15.12
C GLY A 126 -14.01 14.86 -16.15
N GLU A 127 -14.26 15.23 -17.40
CA GLU A 127 -13.47 14.79 -18.57
C GLU A 127 -12.01 15.28 -18.52
N ASP A 128 -11.75 16.42 -17.87
CA ASP A 128 -10.41 17.04 -17.77
C ASP A 128 -9.61 16.54 -16.56
N SER A 129 -10.20 15.71 -15.70
CA SER A 129 -9.55 15.20 -14.52
C SER A 129 -8.73 13.95 -14.83
N SER A 130 -7.46 13.95 -14.46
CA SER A 130 -6.56 12.83 -14.65
C SER A 130 -5.59 12.67 -13.49
N ILE A 131 -5.24 11.43 -13.18
CA ILE A 131 -4.25 11.08 -12.17
C ILE A 131 -3.19 10.24 -12.87
N ASN A 132 -1.93 10.55 -12.60
CA ASN A 132 -0.78 9.75 -13.02
C ASN A 132 -0.18 9.08 -11.79
N ILE A 133 -0.06 7.77 -11.83
CA ILE A 133 0.58 6.95 -10.80
C ILE A 133 1.94 6.52 -11.32
N ASN A 134 3.00 6.91 -10.62
CA ASN A 134 4.36 6.55 -10.95
C ASN A 134 5.10 6.07 -9.69
N TYR A 135 6.21 5.37 -9.88
CA TYR A 135 7.07 4.91 -8.80
C TYR A 135 8.50 5.39 -9.01
N ASN A 136 9.02 6.08 -8.00
CA ASN A 136 10.41 6.51 -7.98
C ASN A 136 11.26 5.45 -7.27
N SER A 137 12.02 4.67 -8.04
CA SER A 137 12.87 3.60 -7.52
C SER A 137 14.01 4.10 -6.64
N ASN A 138 14.49 5.34 -6.83
CA ASN A 138 15.60 5.87 -6.04
C ASN A 138 15.17 6.30 -4.63
N SER A 139 13.96 6.83 -4.48
CA SER A 139 13.41 7.25 -3.19
C SER A 139 12.46 6.23 -2.57
N HIS A 140 12.13 5.14 -3.28
CA HIS A 140 11.11 4.14 -2.92
C HIS A 140 9.76 4.78 -2.61
N GLU A 141 9.33 5.66 -3.47
CA GLU A 141 8.09 6.40 -3.30
C GLU A 141 7.11 6.14 -4.46
N LEU A 142 5.89 5.84 -4.10
CA LEU A 142 4.76 5.96 -5.00
C LEU A 142 4.44 7.45 -5.15
N VAL A 143 4.50 7.94 -6.37
CA VAL A 143 4.26 9.35 -6.71
C VAL A 143 2.94 9.43 -7.47
N ILE A 144 2.00 10.17 -6.90
CA ILE A 144 0.67 10.37 -7.47
C ILE A 144 0.56 11.84 -7.83
N THR A 145 0.50 12.13 -9.12
CA THR A 145 0.31 13.50 -9.63
C THR A 145 -0.95 13.58 -10.45
N GLY A 146 -1.52 14.77 -10.59
CA GLY A 146 -2.70 14.90 -11.43
C GLY A 146 -3.28 16.30 -11.45
N ARG A 147 -4.37 16.41 -12.19
CA ARG A 147 -5.21 17.59 -12.25
C ARG A 147 -6.66 17.16 -11.99
N LEU A 148 -7.28 17.81 -11.02
CA LEU A 148 -8.66 17.53 -10.62
C LEU A 148 -9.41 18.84 -10.50
N GLN A 149 -10.72 18.82 -10.71
CA GLN A 149 -11.52 19.97 -10.33
C GLN A 149 -11.41 20.19 -8.83
N PHE A 150 -11.31 21.45 -8.40
CA PHE A 150 -11.07 21.83 -6.99
C PHE A 150 -12.03 21.17 -6.01
N ARG A 151 -13.30 21.02 -6.40
CA ARG A 151 -14.33 20.33 -5.60
C ARG A 151 -14.01 18.87 -5.25
N PHE A 152 -13.07 18.25 -5.97
CA PHE A 152 -12.66 16.86 -5.74
C PHE A 152 -11.29 16.72 -5.05
N SER A 153 -10.66 17.83 -4.67
CA SER A 153 -9.35 17.79 -4.02
C SER A 153 -9.38 17.01 -2.70
N SER A 154 -10.41 17.23 -1.87
CA SER A 154 -10.58 16.49 -0.61
C SER A 154 -10.78 14.99 -0.80
N LEU A 155 -11.35 14.56 -1.93
CA LEU A 155 -11.50 13.16 -2.26
C LEU A 155 -10.14 12.47 -2.46
N MET A 156 -9.19 13.19 -3.07
CA MET A 156 -7.82 12.68 -3.20
C MET A 156 -7.12 12.55 -1.85
N ASP A 157 -7.32 13.51 -0.95
CA ASP A 157 -6.80 13.40 0.41
C ASP A 157 -7.31 12.14 1.10
N ASP A 158 -8.60 11.83 0.99
CA ASP A 158 -9.20 10.62 1.55
C ASP A 158 -8.64 9.34 0.91
N ILE A 159 -8.45 9.31 -0.41
CA ILE A 159 -7.84 8.17 -1.11
C ILE A 159 -6.41 7.95 -0.61
N ILE A 160 -5.64 9.01 -0.46
CA ILE A 160 -4.26 8.94 0.03
C ILE A 160 -4.20 8.45 1.49
N GLU A 161 -5.05 8.99 2.37
CA GLU A 161 -5.14 8.53 3.76
C GLU A 161 -5.57 7.06 3.83
N GLN A 162 -6.57 6.66 3.04
CA GLN A 162 -6.97 5.25 2.97
C GLN A 162 -5.85 4.36 2.43
N THR A 163 -5.08 4.83 1.45
CA THR A 163 -3.91 4.10 0.93
C THR A 163 -2.86 3.89 2.03
N LYS A 164 -2.54 4.94 2.80
CA LYS A 164 -1.60 4.83 3.93
C LYS A 164 -2.12 3.87 5.00
N MET A 165 -3.41 3.93 5.31
CA MET A 165 -4.03 2.97 6.24
C MET A 165 -3.94 1.54 5.72
N ASN A 166 -4.25 1.30 4.45
CA ASN A 166 -4.17 -0.02 3.83
C ASN A 166 -2.73 -0.55 3.84
N LEU A 167 -1.73 0.29 3.51
CA LEU A 167 -0.32 -0.08 3.60
C LEU A 167 0.08 -0.50 5.01
N LYS A 168 -0.44 0.17 6.02
CA LYS A 168 -0.16 -0.14 7.42
C LYS A 168 -0.84 -1.42 7.90
N THR A 169 -2.09 -1.66 7.50
CA THR A 169 -2.91 -2.75 8.03
C THR A 169 -2.91 -3.99 7.14
N ASN A 170 -2.93 -3.82 5.83
CA ASN A 170 -3.21 -4.83 4.82
C ASN A 170 -2.12 -4.94 3.74
N SER A 171 -0.87 -4.53 4.05
CA SER A 171 0.25 -4.70 3.11
C SER A 171 0.32 -6.15 2.61
N ILE A 172 0.51 -6.32 1.29
CA ILE A 172 0.64 -7.65 0.67
C ILE A 172 1.89 -8.41 1.16
N TYR A 173 2.84 -7.71 1.76
CA TYR A 173 4.10 -8.26 2.28
C TYR A 173 4.08 -8.49 3.79
N LYS A 174 3.07 -8.00 4.49
CA LYS A 174 2.98 -8.11 5.94
C LYS A 174 2.83 -9.56 6.38
N GLY A 175 3.66 -9.98 7.32
CA GLY A 175 3.65 -11.36 7.82
C GLY A 175 4.05 -12.41 6.76
N GLN A 176 4.74 -11.99 5.68
CA GLN A 176 5.18 -12.88 4.62
C GLN A 176 6.68 -13.13 4.68
N ALA A 177 7.10 -14.24 4.06
CA ALA A 177 8.50 -14.47 3.75
C ALA A 177 8.80 -13.88 2.36
N LEU A 178 9.82 -13.04 2.30
CA LEU A 178 10.23 -12.34 1.10
C LEU A 178 11.64 -12.78 0.67
N GLU A 179 11.87 -12.94 -0.61
CA GLU A 179 13.19 -12.99 -1.22
C GLU A 179 13.46 -11.64 -1.89
N ILE A 180 14.50 -10.95 -1.47
CA ILE A 180 14.87 -9.65 -2.03
C ILE A 180 16.16 -9.80 -2.84
N SER A 181 16.01 -9.79 -4.15
CA SER A 181 17.08 -9.61 -5.13
C SER A 181 17.05 -8.22 -5.76
N ASP A 182 15.86 -7.61 -5.80
CA ASP A 182 15.60 -6.21 -6.15
C ASP A 182 14.68 -5.61 -5.08
N ILE A 183 15.16 -4.56 -4.43
CA ILE A 183 14.42 -3.89 -3.36
C ILE A 183 13.10 -3.27 -3.83
N ASN A 184 12.99 -2.92 -5.11
CA ASN A 184 11.77 -2.33 -5.66
C ASN A 184 10.68 -3.36 -5.93
N ASN A 185 11.07 -4.64 -6.07
CA ASN A 185 10.17 -5.71 -6.42
C ASN A 185 10.52 -7.00 -5.66
N PRO A 186 10.31 -7.04 -4.33
CA PRO A 186 10.53 -8.24 -3.54
C PRO A 186 9.61 -9.38 -4.00
N GLY A 187 10.19 -10.57 -4.13
CA GLY A 187 9.44 -11.79 -4.39
C GLY A 187 8.88 -12.40 -3.11
N ILE A 188 7.72 -13.03 -3.17
CA ILE A 188 7.22 -13.85 -2.06
C ILE A 188 7.91 -15.20 -2.10
N LEU A 189 8.57 -15.58 -1.01
CA LEU A 189 9.27 -16.85 -0.87
C LEU A 189 8.27 -17.98 -0.64
N ASP A 190 8.25 -18.97 -1.53
CA ASP A 190 7.38 -20.14 -1.38
C ASP A 190 7.95 -21.11 -0.33
N LEU A 191 7.30 -21.14 0.82
CA LEU A 191 7.66 -22.02 1.94
C LEU A 191 6.91 -23.37 1.94
N ARG A 192 6.00 -23.63 0.98
CA ARG A 192 5.13 -24.82 0.98
C ARG A 192 5.88 -26.13 0.76
N ASN A 193 6.92 -26.08 -0.05
CA ASN A 193 7.68 -27.27 -0.47
C ASN A 193 8.81 -27.67 0.48
N ILE A 194 8.88 -27.05 1.66
CA ILE A 194 9.89 -27.39 2.65
C ILE A 194 9.34 -28.45 3.58
N ASP A 195 9.91 -29.65 3.51
CA ASP A 195 9.51 -30.75 4.39
C ASP A 195 10.25 -30.67 5.74
N ASP A 196 9.53 -30.28 6.77
CA ASP A 196 10.08 -30.17 8.14
C ASP A 196 10.48 -31.55 8.69
N GLN A 197 9.89 -32.66 8.19
CA GLN A 197 10.17 -34.01 8.68
C GLN A 197 11.55 -34.50 8.20
N LEU A 198 12.02 -33.99 7.07
CA LEU A 198 13.35 -34.32 6.53
C LEU A 198 14.48 -33.52 7.19
N MET A 199 14.14 -32.57 8.05
CA MET A 199 15.13 -31.65 8.63
C MET A 199 15.68 -32.21 9.95
N VAL A 200 16.85 -32.83 9.86
CA VAL A 200 17.60 -33.26 11.04
C VAL A 200 18.45 -32.10 11.55
N ILE A 201 18.09 -31.59 12.72
CA ILE A 201 18.84 -30.50 13.37
C ILE A 201 19.55 -31.09 14.60
N SER A 202 20.84 -30.79 14.78
CA SER A 202 21.56 -31.22 15.96
C SER A 202 21.02 -30.51 17.21
N LYS A 203 21.18 -31.13 18.37
CA LYS A 203 20.77 -30.53 19.65
C LYS A 203 21.49 -29.24 19.94
N GLU A 204 22.72 -29.11 19.52
CA GLU A 204 23.56 -27.90 19.66
C GLU A 204 22.97 -26.76 18.84
N THR A 205 22.59 -27.03 17.58
CA THR A 205 21.95 -26.05 16.70
C THR A 205 20.56 -25.64 17.25
N GLU A 206 19.78 -26.61 17.73
CA GLU A 206 18.51 -26.31 18.37
C GLU A 206 18.65 -25.42 19.61
N TYR A 207 19.68 -25.68 20.42
CA TYR A 207 19.98 -24.85 21.59
C TYR A 207 20.40 -23.44 21.19
N ALA A 208 21.25 -23.30 20.16
CA ALA A 208 21.68 -22.01 19.64
C ALA A 208 20.51 -21.17 19.07
N LEU A 209 19.47 -21.81 18.54
CA LEU A 209 18.28 -21.13 18.02
C LEU A 209 17.27 -20.68 19.10
N ARG A 210 17.37 -21.19 20.31
CA ARG A 210 16.42 -20.84 21.40
C ARG A 210 16.25 -19.33 21.61
N PRO A 211 17.31 -18.50 21.59
CA PRO A 211 17.16 -17.06 21.76
C PRO A 211 16.35 -16.42 20.63
N ILE A 212 16.49 -16.88 19.38
CA ILE A 212 15.75 -16.39 18.23
C ILE A 212 14.27 -16.82 18.35
N ASN A 213 14.07 -18.12 18.60
CA ASN A 213 12.74 -18.71 18.74
C ASN A 213 11.93 -18.07 19.88
N ALA A 214 12.58 -17.80 21.01
CA ALA A 214 11.93 -17.16 22.14
C ALA A 214 11.37 -15.76 21.78
N ARG A 215 12.11 -14.99 20.98
CA ARG A 215 11.69 -13.66 20.52
C ARG A 215 10.53 -13.72 19.54
N ILE A 216 10.55 -14.69 18.63
CA ILE A 216 9.48 -14.87 17.64
C ILE A 216 8.21 -15.40 18.30
N LEU A 217 8.35 -16.38 19.22
CA LEU A 217 7.19 -17.04 19.84
C LEU A 217 6.58 -16.27 21.00
N ASN A 218 7.37 -15.49 21.73
CA ASN A 218 6.95 -14.81 22.94
C ASN A 218 7.53 -13.41 23.05
N PRO A 219 7.30 -12.52 22.07
CA PRO A 219 7.89 -11.18 22.04
C PRO A 219 7.51 -10.35 23.27
N GLU A 220 6.26 -10.44 23.71
CA GLU A 220 5.75 -9.71 24.88
C GLU A 220 6.46 -10.15 26.18
N LYS A 221 6.64 -11.45 26.40
CA LYS A 221 7.39 -11.95 27.55
C LYS A 221 8.86 -11.55 27.54
N CYS A 222 9.45 -11.41 26.34
CA CYS A 222 10.82 -10.90 26.23
C CYS A 222 10.88 -9.44 26.68
N ILE A 223 9.95 -8.61 26.22
CA ILE A 223 9.84 -7.20 26.60
C ILE A 223 9.63 -7.04 28.11
N GLU A 224 8.68 -7.78 28.69
CA GLU A 224 8.38 -7.78 30.12
C GLU A 224 9.61 -8.13 30.98
N LYS A 225 10.47 -9.03 30.48
CA LYS A 225 11.71 -9.44 31.16
C LYS A 225 12.91 -8.57 30.84
N GLY A 226 12.72 -7.45 30.10
CA GLY A 226 13.80 -6.57 29.67
C GLY A 226 14.75 -7.19 28.63
N ILE A 227 14.35 -8.27 27.96
CA ILE A 227 15.13 -8.91 26.89
C ILE A 227 14.87 -8.16 25.58
N PRO A 228 15.91 -7.56 24.97
CA PRO A 228 15.71 -6.82 23.72
C PRO A 228 15.28 -7.75 22.59
N LEU A 229 14.30 -7.34 21.79
CA LEU A 229 13.87 -8.09 20.61
C LEU A 229 14.94 -8.04 19.51
N LYS A 230 15.69 -6.96 19.42
CA LYS A 230 16.81 -6.83 18.48
C LYS A 230 17.91 -7.82 18.85
N PHE A 231 18.22 -8.73 17.93
CA PHE A 231 19.20 -9.78 18.12
C PHE A 231 19.90 -10.09 16.80
N GLY A 232 21.19 -10.38 16.84
CA GLY A 232 21.97 -10.86 15.71
C GLY A 232 22.57 -12.23 16.03
N ALA A 233 22.55 -13.13 15.07
CA ALA A 233 23.21 -14.43 15.16
C ALA A 233 24.05 -14.68 13.91
N LEU A 234 25.23 -15.23 14.07
CA LEU A 234 26.08 -15.68 13.00
C LEU A 234 25.97 -17.21 12.91
N LEU A 235 25.62 -17.72 11.74
CA LEU A 235 25.58 -19.16 11.46
C LEU A 235 26.88 -19.55 10.73
N GLU A 236 27.77 -20.23 11.41
CA GLU A 236 29.02 -20.76 10.85
C GLU A 236 28.85 -22.26 10.51
N GLY A 237 29.40 -22.69 9.39
CA GLY A 237 29.41 -24.08 8.97
C GLY A 237 29.81 -24.23 7.51
N GLY A 238 30.35 -25.39 7.16
CA GLY A 238 30.75 -25.71 5.81
C GLY A 238 29.60 -25.73 4.80
N TYR A 239 29.92 -25.89 3.55
CA TYR A 239 28.92 -26.07 2.50
C TYR A 239 28.07 -27.31 2.77
N GLY A 240 26.77 -27.26 2.52
CA GLY A 240 25.86 -28.40 2.70
C GLY A 240 25.46 -28.71 4.15
N THR A 241 25.85 -27.90 5.14
CA THR A 241 25.51 -28.12 6.57
C THR A 241 24.08 -27.70 6.93
N GLY A 242 23.26 -27.29 5.97
CA GLY A 242 21.85 -26.97 6.20
C GLY A 242 21.56 -25.55 6.69
N LYS A 243 22.48 -24.58 6.59
CA LYS A 243 22.27 -23.19 6.99
C LYS A 243 21.03 -22.56 6.34
N THR A 244 20.91 -22.70 5.00
CA THR A 244 19.76 -22.18 4.25
C THR A 244 18.45 -22.89 4.64
N LEU A 245 18.52 -24.21 4.89
CA LEU A 245 17.36 -24.97 5.33
C LEU A 245 16.87 -24.50 6.71
N LEU A 246 17.82 -24.18 7.60
CA LEU A 246 17.53 -23.60 8.91
C LEU A 246 16.87 -22.22 8.78
N ALA A 247 17.35 -21.38 7.84
CA ALA A 247 16.75 -20.10 7.55
C ALA A 247 15.27 -20.25 7.13
N PHE A 248 14.97 -21.23 6.29
CA PHE A 248 13.58 -21.49 5.86
C PHE A 248 12.70 -22.02 6.99
N LYS A 249 13.24 -22.79 7.93
CA LYS A 249 12.51 -23.17 9.16
C LYS A 249 12.18 -21.94 10.00
N LEU A 250 13.12 -21.04 10.18
CA LEU A 250 12.89 -19.76 10.86
C LEU A 250 11.88 -18.89 10.11
N ALA A 251 11.93 -18.88 8.78
CA ALA A 251 10.95 -18.18 7.95
C ALA A 251 9.53 -18.65 8.21
N ARG A 252 9.30 -19.97 8.21
CA ARG A 252 7.99 -20.57 8.53
C ARG A 252 7.51 -20.18 9.93
N GLN A 253 8.42 -20.23 10.90
CA GLN A 253 8.10 -19.88 12.26
C GLN A 253 7.77 -18.39 12.40
N ALA A 254 8.52 -17.52 11.73
CA ALA A 254 8.27 -16.09 11.69
C ALA A 254 6.89 -15.79 11.08
N VAL A 255 6.61 -16.29 9.88
CA VAL A 255 5.33 -16.10 9.18
C VAL A 255 4.15 -16.63 10.00
N LYS A 256 4.27 -17.81 10.61
CA LYS A 256 3.23 -18.40 11.48
C LYS A 256 2.89 -17.51 12.68
N ASN A 257 3.83 -16.68 13.12
CA ASN A 257 3.64 -15.75 14.24
C ASN A 257 3.46 -14.30 13.77
N ASN A 258 3.09 -14.09 12.53
CA ASN A 258 2.88 -12.77 11.91
C ASN A 258 4.12 -11.87 11.87
N TRP A 259 5.31 -12.45 11.97
CA TRP A 259 6.56 -11.75 11.72
C TRP A 259 6.86 -11.79 10.24
N MET A 260 7.51 -10.75 9.74
CA MET A 260 8.07 -10.76 8.40
C MET A 260 9.40 -11.51 8.40
N PHE A 261 9.66 -12.28 7.33
CA PHE A 261 10.96 -12.87 7.07
C PHE A 261 11.51 -12.34 5.76
N ILE A 262 12.78 -11.95 5.74
CA ILE A 262 13.46 -11.44 4.56
C ILE A 262 14.69 -12.29 4.30
N TYR A 263 14.76 -12.88 3.11
CA TYR A 263 15.90 -13.62 2.61
C TYR A 263 16.68 -12.74 1.63
N LEU A 264 17.95 -12.48 1.94
CA LEU A 264 18.86 -11.68 1.13
C LEU A 264 19.98 -12.54 0.59
N LYS A 265 20.15 -12.56 -0.74
CA LYS A 265 21.30 -13.16 -1.43
C LYS A 265 22.46 -12.17 -1.60
N ASP A 266 22.20 -10.88 -1.55
CA ASP A 266 23.22 -9.84 -1.61
C ASP A 266 23.24 -9.04 -0.29
N PRO A 267 24.32 -9.16 0.51
CA PRO A 267 24.48 -8.42 1.77
C PRO A 267 24.40 -6.90 1.61
N LYS A 268 24.69 -6.36 0.42
CA LYS A 268 24.63 -4.91 0.15
C LYS A 268 23.20 -4.36 0.31
N LEU A 269 22.19 -5.20 0.11
CA LEU A 269 20.78 -4.82 0.25
C LEU A 269 20.31 -4.77 1.71
N LEU A 270 21.13 -5.16 2.69
CA LEU A 270 20.72 -5.27 4.10
C LEU A 270 20.21 -3.94 4.67
N ALA A 271 20.98 -2.86 4.48
CA ALA A 271 20.61 -1.55 5.05
C ALA A 271 19.27 -1.04 4.50
N GLU A 272 19.05 -1.24 3.20
CA GLU A 272 17.85 -0.81 2.52
C GLU A 272 16.65 -1.70 2.85
N SER A 273 16.85 -3.02 2.92
CA SER A 273 15.82 -3.97 3.39
C SER A 273 15.37 -3.68 4.82
N LEU A 274 16.30 -3.30 5.72
CA LEU A 274 15.98 -2.86 7.07
C LEU A 274 15.15 -1.57 7.09
N ARG A 275 15.43 -0.63 6.20
CA ARG A 275 14.65 0.61 6.07
C ARG A 275 13.23 0.31 5.58
N MET A 276 13.11 -0.50 4.53
CA MET A 276 11.83 -0.85 3.92
C MET A 276 10.97 -1.72 4.85
N SER A 277 11.58 -2.66 5.57
CA SER A 277 10.86 -3.49 6.53
C SER A 277 10.18 -2.68 7.64
N LYS A 278 10.79 -1.59 8.10
CA LYS A 278 10.18 -0.68 9.08
C LYS A 278 8.94 0.05 8.54
N ILE A 279 8.90 0.32 7.23
CA ILE A 279 7.75 0.96 6.60
C ILE A 279 6.55 -0.01 6.57
N ILE A 280 6.79 -1.29 6.31
CA ILE A 280 5.74 -2.32 6.27
C ILE A 280 5.34 -2.72 7.70
N ASP A 281 6.30 -2.94 8.58
CA ASP A 281 6.07 -3.40 9.96
C ASP A 281 5.78 -2.27 10.95
N GLN A 282 4.94 -1.32 10.55
CA GLN A 282 4.45 -0.28 11.47
C GLN A 282 3.57 -0.85 12.61
N SER A 283 3.17 -2.13 12.52
CA SER A 283 2.39 -2.82 13.56
C SER A 283 3.23 -3.39 14.70
N GLY A 284 4.58 -3.38 14.59
CA GLY A 284 5.49 -3.77 15.65
C GLY A 284 5.63 -5.28 15.90
N HIS A 285 5.24 -6.13 14.94
CA HIS A 285 5.39 -7.58 15.10
C HIS A 285 6.83 -8.06 14.99
N GLY A 286 7.66 -7.38 14.21
CA GLY A 286 9.08 -7.69 14.05
C GLY A 286 9.45 -8.33 12.72
N VAL A 287 10.74 -8.27 12.42
CA VAL A 287 11.32 -8.74 11.17
C VAL A 287 12.52 -9.63 11.44
N VAL A 288 12.57 -10.78 10.80
CA VAL A 288 13.74 -11.66 10.74
C VAL A 288 14.41 -11.47 9.39
N ILE A 289 15.67 -11.09 9.38
CA ILE A 289 16.44 -10.97 8.13
C ILE A 289 17.52 -12.03 8.14
N PHE A 290 17.54 -12.86 7.12
CA PHE A 290 18.59 -13.81 6.84
C PHE A 290 19.41 -13.32 5.65
N VAL A 291 20.72 -13.25 5.83
CA VAL A 291 21.66 -12.85 4.80
C VAL A 291 22.52 -14.05 4.46
N GLU A 292 22.52 -14.45 3.20
CA GLU A 292 23.37 -15.53 2.70
C GLU A 292 24.68 -14.94 2.16
N ASP A 293 25.78 -15.69 2.36
CA ASP A 293 27.12 -15.35 1.84
C ASP A 293 27.20 -15.60 0.33
#